data_72a59068cd02bb5b9d11eb29fbfdc0cd
#
_entry.id   72a59068cd02bb5b9d11eb29fbfdc0cd
#
_cell.length_a   1.000
_cell.length_b   1.000
_cell.length_c   1.000
_cell.angle_alpha   90.00
_cell.angle_beta   90.00
_cell.angle_gamma   90.00
#
_symmetry.space_group_name_H-M   'P 1'
#
loop_
_entity.id
_entity.type
_entity.pdbx_description
1 polymer ?
#
loop_
_entity_poly.entity_id
_entity_poly.type
_entity_poly.pdbx_seq_one_letter_code
_entity_poly.pdbx_strand_id
1 'polypeptide(L)'
;LFLNISCKDDDTLLRGSGITEQSWSTNQTYFASAEQTLTFTFTTLSSWTAQNSSTALLSLDNTAGNSGENTIKVTVHKSSQEQGTITIKVNGYSSASNIKIQLSDDDVQGYEINYSVDQYLREKYLWNDDYKLLTPNFRQAYDEFLRNTLLSMTTNTLDKKRNSNGTYSLFSFIQKLDPDLQTSRSAKEKKTLEYNYGFVNFIAVGNLNN
;
A
#
# COMPACT_ATOMS: atom_id res chain seq x y z
N LEU A 1 54.81 32.78 -8.64
CA LEU A 1 53.39 32.86 -8.22
C LEU A 1 52.78 31.47 -8.46
N PHE A 2 52.71 30.66 -7.42
CA PHE A 2 52.01 29.35 -7.50
C PHE A 2 50.53 29.58 -7.15
N LEU A 3 49.65 29.39 -8.11
CA LEU A 3 48.23 29.31 -7.87
C LEU A 3 47.91 27.89 -7.35
N ASN A 4 47.67 27.74 -6.05
CA ASN A 4 47.02 26.58 -5.51
C ASN A 4 45.52 26.67 -5.87
N ILE A 5 45.09 25.95 -6.90
CA ILE A 5 43.69 25.69 -7.16
C ILE A 5 43.36 24.49 -6.29
N SER A 6 42.85 24.73 -5.07
CA SER A 6 42.16 23.72 -4.27
C SER A 6 40.81 23.48 -4.93
N CYS A 7 40.68 22.41 -5.72
CA CYS A 7 39.39 21.82 -5.99
C CYS A 7 38.86 21.32 -4.62
N LYS A 8 37.95 22.09 -4.01
CA LYS A 8 37.02 21.51 -3.08
C LYS A 8 36.19 20.54 -3.91
N ASP A 9 36.37 19.26 -3.64
CA ASP A 9 35.37 18.26 -4.02
C ASP A 9 34.08 18.62 -3.28
N ASP A 10 33.28 19.41 -3.95
CA ASP A 10 31.92 19.67 -3.54
C ASP A 10 31.18 18.36 -3.88
N ASP A 11 31.04 17.48 -2.88
CA ASP A 11 30.23 16.25 -2.94
C ASP A 11 28.75 16.63 -3.09
N THR A 12 28.43 17.39 -4.13
CA THR A 12 27.04 17.75 -4.47
C THR A 12 26.38 16.50 -5.06
N LEU A 13 25.55 15.85 -4.24
CA LEU A 13 24.71 14.75 -4.68
C LEU A 13 23.82 15.22 -5.83
N LEU A 14 23.75 14.43 -6.88
CA LEU A 14 22.83 14.66 -7.99
C LEU A 14 21.39 14.56 -7.51
N ARG A 15 20.51 15.42 -8.05
CA ARG A 15 19.09 15.39 -7.68
C ARG A 15 18.42 14.13 -8.26
N GLY A 16 17.46 13.57 -7.49
CA GLY A 16 16.71 12.39 -7.90
C GLY A 16 17.26 11.10 -7.29
N SER A 17 16.73 9.96 -7.71
CA SER A 17 17.07 8.64 -7.18
C SER A 17 18.20 7.94 -7.92
N GLY A 18 18.55 8.39 -9.12
CA GLY A 18 19.51 7.71 -10.00
C GLY A 18 18.97 6.40 -10.59
N ILE A 19 17.69 6.11 -10.43
CA ILE A 19 16.98 4.99 -11.04
C ILE A 19 16.22 5.54 -12.25
N THR A 20 16.48 4.98 -13.44
CA THR A 20 15.86 5.43 -14.70
C THR A 20 14.61 4.63 -15.04
N GLU A 21 14.59 3.35 -14.64
CA GLU A 21 13.47 2.42 -14.84
C GLU A 21 13.31 1.56 -13.59
N GLN A 22 12.08 1.25 -13.22
CA GLN A 22 11.79 0.36 -12.10
C GLN A 22 10.44 -0.35 -12.30
N SER A 23 10.38 -1.61 -11.88
CA SER A 23 9.18 -2.46 -11.97
C SER A 23 8.15 -2.20 -10.87
N TRP A 24 8.41 -1.29 -9.95
CA TRP A 24 7.50 -0.98 -8.86
C TRP A 24 7.06 0.49 -8.84
N SER A 25 5.95 0.74 -8.15
CA SER A 25 5.49 2.08 -7.81
C SER A 25 5.84 2.39 -6.35
N THR A 26 6.44 3.55 -6.09
CA THR A 26 6.80 4.00 -4.73
C THR A 26 5.58 4.30 -3.85
N ASN A 27 4.41 4.48 -4.48
CA ASN A 27 3.13 4.74 -3.80
C ASN A 27 2.29 3.48 -3.58
N GLN A 28 2.77 2.32 -4.06
CA GLN A 28 2.08 1.04 -3.94
C GLN A 28 2.68 0.21 -2.80
N THR A 29 1.82 -0.54 -2.10
CA THR A 29 2.21 -1.61 -1.19
C THR A 29 2.05 -2.94 -1.92
N TYR A 30 3.06 -3.79 -1.87
CA TYR A 30 3.07 -5.14 -2.44
C TYR A 30 2.73 -6.13 -1.35
N PHE A 31 1.74 -6.97 -1.61
CA PHE A 31 1.33 -8.02 -0.69
C PHE A 31 2.02 -9.33 -1.07
N ALA A 32 2.44 -10.08 -0.07
CA ALA A 32 3.05 -11.37 -0.26
C ALA A 32 2.78 -12.29 0.94
N SER A 33 2.54 -13.55 0.65
CA SER A 33 2.40 -14.59 1.66
C SER A 33 3.75 -14.95 2.27
N ALA A 34 3.73 -15.57 3.43
CA ALA A 34 4.95 -16.13 4.01
C ALA A 34 5.61 -17.12 3.03
N GLU A 35 6.95 -17.06 2.97
CA GLU A 35 7.81 -17.85 2.08
C GLU A 35 7.63 -17.55 0.57
N GLN A 36 6.85 -16.55 0.21
CA GLN A 36 6.77 -16.05 -1.16
C GLN A 36 7.99 -15.20 -1.50
N THR A 37 8.47 -15.33 -2.74
CA THR A 37 9.55 -14.49 -3.29
C THR A 37 9.00 -13.54 -4.35
N LEU A 38 9.19 -12.25 -4.12
CA LEU A 38 8.91 -11.19 -5.08
C LEU A 38 10.17 -10.82 -5.85
N THR A 39 10.04 -10.49 -7.12
CA THR A 39 11.16 -10.08 -7.97
C THR A 39 10.93 -8.65 -8.47
N PHE A 40 11.93 -7.80 -8.26
CA PHE A 40 11.91 -6.41 -8.72
C PHE A 40 13.09 -6.14 -9.63
N THR A 41 12.83 -5.51 -10.77
CA THR A 41 13.84 -5.12 -11.77
C THR A 41 13.97 -3.61 -11.83
N PHE A 42 15.18 -3.11 -12.05
CA PHE A 42 15.46 -1.69 -12.14
C PHE A 42 16.77 -1.40 -12.85
N THR A 43 16.90 -0.19 -13.40
CA THR A 43 18.09 0.29 -14.07
C THR A 43 18.67 1.47 -13.30
N THR A 44 19.97 1.44 -12.99
CA THR A 44 20.66 2.48 -12.23
C THR A 44 21.77 3.14 -13.03
N LEU A 45 22.00 4.43 -12.76
CA LEU A 45 23.06 5.22 -13.39
C LEU A 45 24.43 5.05 -12.72
N SER A 46 24.47 4.52 -11.50
CA SER A 46 25.71 4.26 -10.74
C SER A 46 25.51 3.01 -9.89
N SER A 47 26.54 2.63 -9.13
CA SER A 47 26.43 1.55 -8.13
C SER A 47 25.35 1.86 -7.11
N TRP A 48 24.74 0.81 -6.56
CA TRP A 48 23.61 0.94 -5.65
C TRP A 48 23.75 0.04 -4.43
N THR A 49 23.00 0.37 -3.39
CA THR A 49 22.83 -0.45 -2.19
C THR A 49 21.36 -0.56 -1.83
N ALA A 50 20.96 -1.68 -1.23
CA ALA A 50 19.63 -1.90 -0.70
C ALA A 50 19.69 -2.25 0.78
N GLN A 51 18.74 -1.71 1.54
CA GLN A 51 18.53 -2.01 2.96
C GLN A 51 17.07 -2.36 3.17
N ASN A 52 16.77 -3.28 4.07
CA ASN A 52 15.43 -3.56 4.52
C ASN A 52 15.22 -3.04 5.94
N SER A 53 13.99 -2.62 6.25
CA SER A 53 13.61 -2.13 7.57
C SER A 53 13.28 -3.25 8.56
N SER A 54 13.17 -4.50 8.09
CA SER A 54 12.77 -5.66 8.89
C SER A 54 13.45 -6.93 8.40
N THR A 55 14.56 -7.29 9.01
CA THR A 55 15.30 -8.54 8.69
C THR A 55 14.56 -9.80 9.15
N ALA A 56 13.60 -9.68 10.08
CA ALA A 56 12.74 -10.78 10.51
C ALA A 56 11.65 -11.10 9.48
N LEU A 57 11.20 -10.09 8.73
CA LEU A 57 10.15 -10.24 7.73
C LEU A 57 10.71 -10.46 6.32
N LEU A 58 11.78 -9.74 5.95
CA LEU A 58 12.29 -9.68 4.58
C LEU A 58 13.74 -10.14 4.52
N SER A 59 14.05 -10.96 3.55
CA SER A 59 15.44 -11.22 3.14
C SER A 59 15.64 -10.86 1.67
N LEU A 60 16.84 -10.38 1.35
CA LEU A 60 17.23 -9.95 0.01
C LEU A 60 18.31 -10.89 -0.50
N ASP A 61 18.24 -11.29 -1.77
CA ASP A 61 19.28 -12.06 -2.43
C ASP A 61 20.54 -11.20 -2.71
N ASN A 62 20.33 -9.92 -2.99
CA ASN A 62 21.38 -8.94 -3.23
C ASN A 62 21.11 -7.64 -2.48
N THR A 63 22.15 -7.09 -1.86
CA THR A 63 22.08 -5.81 -1.14
C THR A 63 22.90 -4.70 -1.79
N ALA A 64 23.61 -5.00 -2.88
CA ALA A 64 24.39 -4.03 -3.65
C ALA A 64 24.61 -4.52 -5.08
N GLY A 65 24.92 -3.59 -6.00
CA GLY A 65 25.24 -3.90 -7.39
C GLY A 65 25.87 -2.72 -8.12
N ASN A 66 26.18 -2.94 -9.40
CA ASN A 66 26.74 -1.94 -10.28
C ASN A 66 25.66 -1.17 -11.07
N SER A 67 26.06 -0.15 -11.80
CA SER A 67 25.20 0.56 -12.77
C SER A 67 24.68 -0.38 -13.86
N GLY A 68 23.55 -0.03 -14.45
CA GLY A 68 22.85 -0.81 -15.50
C GLY A 68 21.63 -1.53 -14.97
N GLU A 69 21.20 -2.57 -15.68
CA GLU A 69 20.03 -3.38 -15.32
C GLU A 69 20.35 -4.27 -14.12
N ASN A 70 19.46 -4.28 -13.16
CA ASN A 70 19.58 -5.02 -11.91
C ASN A 70 18.27 -5.73 -11.58
N THR A 71 18.41 -6.81 -10.81
CA THR A 71 17.28 -7.56 -10.26
C THR A 71 17.55 -7.81 -8.78
N ILE A 72 16.53 -7.63 -7.96
CA ILE A 72 16.55 -8.00 -6.55
C ILE A 72 15.38 -8.94 -6.27
N LYS A 73 15.65 -10.04 -5.56
CA LYS A 73 14.63 -10.97 -5.07
C LYS A 73 14.45 -10.78 -3.58
N VAL A 74 13.19 -10.65 -3.20
CA VAL A 74 12.79 -10.42 -1.81
C VAL A 74 11.96 -11.59 -1.35
N THR A 75 12.47 -12.36 -0.40
CA THR A 75 11.70 -13.43 0.25
C THR A 75 11.05 -12.89 1.50
N VAL A 76 9.74 -13.11 1.62
CA VAL A 76 8.93 -12.70 2.76
C VAL A 76 8.83 -13.87 3.73
N HIS A 77 9.19 -13.66 5.00
CA HIS A 77 9.17 -14.71 6.02
C HIS A 77 7.99 -14.55 6.96
N LYS A 78 7.57 -15.64 7.57
CA LYS A 78 6.57 -15.59 8.65
C LYS A 78 7.14 -14.79 9.82
N SER A 79 6.46 -13.72 10.21
CA SER A 79 6.93 -12.78 11.23
C SER A 79 5.76 -12.20 12.01
N SER A 80 6.02 -11.76 13.24
CA SER A 80 5.10 -10.89 13.99
C SER A 80 5.08 -9.45 13.45
N GLN A 81 6.10 -9.08 12.69
CA GLN A 81 6.14 -7.85 11.92
C GLN A 81 5.43 -8.08 10.57
N GLU A 82 4.40 -7.32 10.30
CA GLU A 82 3.58 -7.52 9.09
C GLU A 82 3.97 -6.60 7.94
N GLN A 83 4.79 -5.57 8.20
CA GLN A 83 5.22 -4.61 7.18
C GLN A 83 6.73 -4.46 7.16
N GLY A 84 7.26 -4.29 5.95
CA GLY A 84 8.66 -3.96 5.73
C GLY A 84 8.85 -3.05 4.53
N THR A 85 9.95 -2.30 4.53
CA THR A 85 10.32 -1.41 3.42
C THR A 85 11.73 -1.75 2.99
N ILE A 86 11.93 -1.89 1.69
CA ILE A 86 13.25 -1.97 1.06
C ILE A 86 13.56 -0.59 0.52
N THR A 87 14.71 -0.05 0.93
CA THR A 87 15.21 1.25 0.48
C THR A 87 16.41 1.04 -0.42
N ILE A 88 16.32 1.46 -1.68
CA ILE A 88 17.39 1.40 -2.67
C ILE A 88 17.99 2.79 -2.81
N LYS A 89 19.31 2.89 -2.60
CA LYS A 89 20.11 4.11 -2.78
C LYS A 89 21.11 3.93 -3.90
N VAL A 90 21.18 4.87 -4.84
CA VAL A 90 22.18 4.92 -5.90
C VAL A 90 23.27 5.89 -5.50
N ASN A 91 24.51 5.48 -5.63
CA ASN A 91 25.69 6.28 -5.24
C ASN A 91 25.74 7.58 -6.03
N GLY A 92 26.01 8.68 -5.35
CA GLY A 92 26.04 10.04 -5.95
C GLY A 92 24.66 10.69 -6.10
N TYR A 93 23.55 10.06 -5.64
CA TYR A 93 22.20 10.62 -5.76
C TYR A 93 21.58 10.92 -4.39
N SER A 94 20.77 11.98 -4.33
CA SER A 94 20.21 12.52 -3.09
C SER A 94 18.96 11.79 -2.58
N SER A 95 18.22 11.14 -3.48
CA SER A 95 16.95 10.47 -3.14
C SER A 95 17.09 8.97 -3.19
N ALA A 96 16.33 8.27 -2.34
CA ALA A 96 16.19 6.82 -2.39
C ALA A 96 14.84 6.42 -3.03
N SER A 97 14.78 5.20 -3.56
CA SER A 97 13.53 4.57 -3.97
C SER A 97 13.12 3.49 -2.98
N ASN A 98 11.83 3.42 -2.67
CA ASN A 98 11.29 2.53 -1.65
C ASN A 98 10.31 1.52 -2.26
N ILE A 99 10.40 0.27 -1.79
CA ILE A 99 9.45 -0.81 -2.06
C ILE A 99 8.79 -1.15 -0.72
N LYS A 100 7.49 -0.97 -0.60
CA LYS A 100 6.72 -1.31 0.60
C LYS A 100 6.13 -2.70 0.44
N ILE A 101 6.36 -3.57 1.40
CA ILE A 101 5.86 -4.94 1.39
C ILE A 101 5.04 -5.17 2.65
N GLN A 102 3.88 -5.79 2.48
CA GLN A 102 2.95 -6.19 3.52
C GLN A 102 2.81 -7.70 3.49
N LEU A 103 3.01 -8.36 4.64
CA LEU A 103 2.70 -9.77 4.79
C LEU A 103 1.20 -9.97 4.66
N SER A 104 0.79 -10.79 3.70
CA SER A 104 -0.60 -11.22 3.52
C SER A 104 -0.83 -12.52 4.27
N ASP A 105 -2.00 -12.68 4.86
CA ASP A 105 -2.43 -13.92 5.46
C ASP A 105 -3.37 -14.64 4.48
N ASP A 106 -2.84 -15.63 3.77
CA ASP A 106 -3.60 -16.39 2.77
C ASP A 106 -4.77 -17.17 3.38
N ASP A 107 -4.73 -17.40 4.70
CA ASP A 107 -5.82 -18.08 5.41
C ASP A 107 -7.04 -17.16 5.60
N VAL A 108 -6.89 -15.86 5.36
CA VAL A 108 -7.97 -14.88 5.54
C VAL A 108 -8.29 -14.18 4.22
N GLN A 109 -9.40 -14.58 3.63
CA GLN A 109 -9.90 -13.93 2.42
C GLN A 109 -10.15 -12.44 2.67
N GLY A 110 -9.50 -11.61 1.89
CA GLY A 110 -9.74 -10.17 1.92
C GLY A 110 -8.76 -9.37 2.79
N TYR A 111 -7.66 -9.95 3.27
CA TYR A 111 -6.65 -9.21 4.04
C TYR A 111 -6.16 -7.95 3.29
N GLU A 112 -5.84 -8.08 2.02
CA GLU A 112 -5.38 -6.96 1.17
C GLU A 112 -6.49 -5.92 0.96
N ILE A 113 -7.73 -6.37 0.85
CA ILE A 113 -8.90 -5.50 0.76
C ILE A 113 -9.05 -4.71 2.05
N ASN A 114 -8.96 -5.38 3.21
CA ASN A 114 -9.08 -4.75 4.52
C ASN A 114 -8.00 -3.69 4.74
N TYR A 115 -6.75 -3.99 4.36
CA TYR A 115 -5.66 -3.04 4.41
C TYR A 115 -5.92 -1.82 3.52
N SER A 116 -6.35 -2.02 2.29
CA SER A 116 -6.66 -0.94 1.35
C SER A 116 -7.83 -0.07 1.84
N VAL A 117 -8.85 -0.70 2.42
CA VAL A 117 -9.99 -0.01 3.04
C VAL A 117 -9.53 0.80 4.25
N ASP A 118 -8.66 0.26 5.11
CA ASP A 118 -8.08 0.98 6.24
C ASP A 118 -7.33 2.24 5.80
N GLN A 119 -6.47 2.13 4.79
CA GLN A 119 -5.74 3.29 4.26
C GLN A 119 -6.71 4.37 3.74
N TYR A 120 -7.75 3.96 3.02
CA TYR A 120 -8.77 4.89 2.54
C TYR A 120 -9.52 5.58 3.68
N LEU A 121 -9.95 4.84 4.69
CA LEU A 121 -10.68 5.39 5.84
C LEU A 121 -9.83 6.36 6.66
N ARG A 122 -8.54 6.08 6.83
CA ARG A 122 -7.58 7.00 7.50
C ARG A 122 -7.45 8.32 6.77
N GLU A 123 -7.65 8.33 5.48
CA GLU A 123 -7.46 9.54 4.66
C GLU A 123 -8.78 10.26 4.36
N LYS A 124 -9.84 9.52 4.02
CA LYS A 124 -11.07 10.05 3.39
C LYS A 124 -12.34 9.90 4.21
N TYR A 125 -12.33 9.12 5.29
CA TYR A 125 -13.54 8.97 6.11
C TYR A 125 -13.89 10.27 6.83
N LEU A 126 -15.18 10.59 6.98
CA LEU A 126 -15.61 11.83 7.61
C LEU A 126 -15.12 11.98 9.06
N TRP A 127 -14.95 10.86 9.76
CA TRP A 127 -14.40 10.78 11.12
C TRP A 127 -12.99 10.16 11.11
N ASN A 128 -12.18 10.53 10.13
CA ASN A 128 -10.85 9.93 9.93
C ASN A 128 -9.89 10.21 11.10
N ASP A 129 -10.03 11.30 11.80
CA ASP A 129 -9.16 11.60 12.95
C ASP A 129 -9.40 10.63 14.11
N ASP A 130 -10.67 10.30 14.38
CA ASP A 130 -11.00 9.27 15.37
C ASP A 130 -10.68 7.87 14.86
N TYR A 131 -10.89 7.62 13.57
CA TYR A 131 -10.54 6.34 12.94
C TYR A 131 -9.05 6.04 13.03
N LYS A 132 -8.17 7.03 12.88
CA LYS A 132 -6.71 6.87 13.01
C LYS A 132 -6.27 6.36 14.38
N LEU A 133 -7.08 6.55 15.41
CA LEU A 133 -6.80 6.04 16.76
C LEU A 133 -7.09 4.55 16.93
N LEU A 134 -7.75 3.92 15.95
CA LEU A 134 -8.07 2.49 16.00
C LEU A 134 -6.88 1.63 15.59
N THR A 135 -6.87 0.41 16.12
CA THR A 135 -5.98 -0.67 15.67
C THR A 135 -6.85 -1.78 15.06
N PRO A 136 -7.21 -1.68 13.78
CA PRO A 136 -8.10 -2.63 13.15
C PRO A 136 -7.46 -4.01 13.00
N ASN A 137 -8.29 -5.06 13.07
CA ASN A 137 -7.86 -6.43 12.79
C ASN A 137 -8.11 -6.76 11.31
N PHE A 138 -7.06 -6.83 10.51
CA PHE A 138 -7.17 -7.15 9.08
C PHE A 138 -7.50 -8.63 8.79
N ARG A 139 -7.41 -9.51 9.82
CA ARG A 139 -7.66 -10.95 9.70
C ARG A 139 -9.13 -11.29 9.88
N GLN A 140 -10.01 -10.56 9.20
CA GLN A 140 -11.45 -10.75 9.17
C GLN A 140 -11.91 -10.78 7.71
N ALA A 141 -13.05 -11.39 7.44
CA ALA A 141 -13.71 -11.22 6.15
C ALA A 141 -13.95 -9.73 5.89
N TYR A 142 -13.80 -9.27 4.65
CA TYR A 142 -13.76 -7.83 4.33
C TYR A 142 -15.05 -7.09 4.70
N ASP A 143 -16.19 -7.72 4.60
CA ASP A 143 -17.51 -7.19 5.00
C ASP A 143 -17.63 -7.09 6.53
N GLU A 144 -17.12 -8.06 7.26
CA GLU A 144 -17.03 -8.03 8.72
C GLU A 144 -16.00 -7.01 9.20
N PHE A 145 -14.86 -6.89 8.54
CA PHE A 145 -13.82 -5.93 8.86
C PHE A 145 -14.37 -4.50 8.92
N LEU A 146 -14.97 -4.05 7.83
CA LEU A 146 -15.53 -2.70 7.76
C LEU A 146 -16.61 -2.50 8.82
N ARG A 147 -17.54 -3.43 8.90
CA ARG A 147 -18.65 -3.37 9.85
C ARG A 147 -18.17 -3.31 11.30
N ASN A 148 -17.31 -4.24 11.70
CA ASN A 148 -16.86 -4.35 13.09
C ASN A 148 -16.01 -3.13 13.47
N THR A 149 -15.13 -2.68 12.59
CA THR A 149 -14.28 -1.51 12.80
C THR A 149 -15.11 -0.24 12.98
N LEU A 150 -16.06 0.05 12.10
CA LEU A 150 -16.87 1.26 12.19
C LEU A 150 -17.91 1.20 13.32
N LEU A 151 -18.43 0.01 13.67
CA LEU A 151 -19.32 -0.14 14.83
C LEU A 151 -18.59 0.06 16.16
N SER A 152 -17.29 -0.22 16.24
CA SER A 152 -16.49 0.02 17.44
C SER A 152 -16.27 1.51 17.76
N MET A 153 -16.35 2.39 16.77
CA MET A 153 -16.23 3.84 16.99
C MET A 153 -17.45 4.37 17.77
N THR A 154 -17.26 5.41 18.53
CA THR A 154 -18.34 6.09 19.30
C THR A 154 -18.75 7.42 18.70
N THR A 155 -17.89 8.03 17.90
CA THR A 155 -18.04 9.40 17.35
C THR A 155 -18.79 9.44 16.03
N ASN A 156 -18.78 8.35 15.24
CA ASN A 156 -19.44 8.27 13.92
C ASN A 156 -20.94 8.01 14.00
N THR A 157 -21.66 8.74 14.83
CA THR A 157 -23.09 8.53 15.10
C THR A 157 -23.96 8.72 13.86
N LEU A 158 -23.58 9.61 12.93
CA LEU A 158 -24.32 9.87 11.69
C LEU A 158 -24.14 8.73 10.65
N ASP A 159 -23.13 7.88 10.81
CA ASP A 159 -22.96 6.67 9.99
C ASP A 159 -23.71 5.46 10.55
N LYS A 160 -24.43 5.63 11.65
CA LYS A 160 -25.12 4.56 12.36
C LYS A 160 -26.62 4.79 12.42
N LYS A 161 -27.38 3.75 12.12
CA LYS A 161 -28.83 3.69 12.32
C LYS A 161 -29.16 2.66 13.40
N ARG A 162 -29.87 3.08 14.44
CA ARG A 162 -30.39 2.17 15.48
C ARG A 162 -31.57 1.39 14.92
N ASN A 163 -31.51 0.08 15.02
CA ASN A 163 -32.58 -0.83 14.62
C ASN A 163 -33.61 -1.00 15.77
N SER A 164 -34.79 -1.53 15.46
CA SER A 164 -35.85 -1.79 16.43
C SER A 164 -35.45 -2.80 17.53
N ASN A 165 -34.51 -3.70 17.23
CA ASN A 165 -33.97 -4.69 18.17
C ASN A 165 -32.80 -4.15 19.03
N GLY A 166 -32.51 -2.86 18.95
CA GLY A 166 -31.45 -2.21 19.71
C GLY A 166 -30.04 -2.33 19.12
N THR A 167 -29.84 -3.08 18.03
CA THR A 167 -28.57 -3.15 17.29
C THR A 167 -28.36 -1.92 16.41
N TYR A 168 -27.16 -1.79 15.83
CA TYR A 168 -26.85 -0.72 14.87
C TYR A 168 -26.53 -1.30 13.50
N SER A 169 -27.01 -0.62 12.46
CA SER A 169 -26.59 -0.78 11.07
C SER A 169 -25.74 0.41 10.67
N LEU A 170 -24.80 0.21 9.73
CA LEU A 170 -24.01 1.29 9.13
C LEU A 170 -24.65 1.73 7.81
N PHE A 171 -24.47 3.01 7.49
CA PHE A 171 -24.72 3.51 6.14
C PHE A 171 -23.54 3.21 5.20
N SER A 172 -22.32 3.18 5.76
CA SER A 172 -21.12 2.75 5.05
C SER A 172 -21.11 1.23 4.86
N PHE A 173 -20.85 0.78 3.65
CA PHE A 173 -20.77 -0.64 3.32
C PHE A 173 -19.72 -0.89 2.23
N ILE A 174 -19.25 -2.13 2.17
CA ILE A 174 -18.41 -2.66 1.11
C ILE A 174 -19.18 -3.75 0.37
N GLN A 175 -19.15 -3.74 -0.94
CA GLN A 175 -19.81 -4.72 -1.77
C GLN A 175 -18.89 -5.20 -2.87
N LYS A 176 -18.81 -6.52 -3.05
CA LYS A 176 -18.16 -7.11 -4.22
C LYS A 176 -18.99 -6.76 -5.46
N LEU A 177 -18.37 -6.13 -6.43
CA LEU A 177 -19.00 -5.88 -7.72
C LEU A 177 -18.99 -7.19 -8.52
N ASP A 178 -20.16 -7.62 -8.95
CA ASP A 178 -20.29 -8.71 -9.90
C ASP A 178 -19.86 -8.20 -11.29
N PRO A 179 -18.80 -8.79 -11.90
CA PRO A 179 -18.33 -8.39 -13.21
C PRO A 179 -19.41 -8.45 -14.29
N ASP A 180 -20.34 -9.40 -14.19
CA ASP A 180 -21.42 -9.57 -15.15
C ASP A 180 -22.50 -8.49 -15.05
N LEU A 181 -22.64 -7.83 -13.89
CA LEU A 181 -23.53 -6.70 -13.70
C LEU A 181 -22.96 -5.38 -14.24
N GLN A 182 -21.64 -5.27 -14.41
CA GLN A 182 -21.03 -4.08 -15.00
C GLN A 182 -21.34 -3.95 -16.50
N THR A 183 -21.43 -5.05 -17.22
CA THR A 183 -21.73 -5.04 -18.66
C THR A 183 -23.17 -4.68 -18.97
N SER A 184 -24.10 -4.93 -18.04
CA SER A 184 -25.52 -4.61 -18.21
C SER A 184 -25.89 -3.16 -17.82
N ARG A 185 -25.06 -2.48 -17.02
CA ARG A 185 -25.31 -1.09 -16.58
C ARG A 185 -24.70 -0.01 -17.46
N SER A 186 -23.81 -0.35 -18.38
CA SER A 186 -23.18 0.64 -19.26
C SER A 186 -24.07 1.11 -20.42
N ALA A 187 -25.26 0.51 -20.65
CA ALA A 187 -26.14 0.82 -21.77
C ALA A 187 -27.42 1.58 -21.42
N LYS A 188 -27.84 1.69 -20.16
CA LYS A 188 -29.06 2.44 -19.79
C LYS A 188 -28.98 3.04 -18.40
N GLU A 189 -29.18 4.36 -18.39
CA GLU A 189 -29.40 5.23 -17.24
C GLU A 189 -28.19 5.98 -16.69
N LYS A 190 -27.92 7.14 -17.33
CA LYS A 190 -27.59 8.36 -16.61
C LYS A 190 -28.75 8.74 -15.72
N LYS A 191 -28.93 8.09 -14.58
CA LYS A 191 -29.69 8.65 -13.49
C LYS A 191 -28.71 9.44 -12.65
N THR A 192 -28.77 10.75 -12.76
CA THR A 192 -28.21 11.70 -11.82
C THR A 192 -28.75 11.36 -10.44
N LEU A 193 -27.98 10.62 -9.63
CA LEU A 193 -28.28 10.45 -8.22
C LEU A 193 -27.87 11.74 -7.52
N GLU A 194 -28.80 12.63 -7.38
CA GLU A 194 -28.72 13.87 -6.59
C GLU A 194 -28.87 13.60 -5.10
N TYR A 195 -28.10 12.71 -4.51
CA TYR A 195 -27.94 12.67 -3.06
C TYR A 195 -26.52 12.19 -2.73
N ASN A 196 -25.62 13.15 -2.61
CA ASN A 196 -24.28 12.96 -2.08
C ASN A 196 -24.32 12.79 -0.56
N TYR A 197 -24.55 11.59 -0.06
CA TYR A 197 -24.06 11.17 1.23
C TYR A 197 -22.82 10.30 1.01
N GLY A 198 -21.69 10.93 0.85
CA GLY A 198 -20.39 10.59 1.41
C GLY A 198 -19.65 9.35 0.94
N PHE A 199 -20.02 8.64 -0.16
CA PHE A 199 -19.14 7.61 -0.71
C PHE A 199 -19.12 7.59 -2.24
N VAL A 200 -18.00 8.02 -2.79
CA VAL A 200 -17.61 7.77 -4.17
C VAL A 200 -17.15 6.32 -4.27
N ASN A 201 -17.59 5.59 -5.30
CA ASN A 201 -17.24 4.20 -5.58
C ASN A 201 -15.76 3.90 -5.33
N PHE A 202 -15.49 3.07 -4.33
CA PHE A 202 -14.18 2.47 -4.13
C PHE A 202 -14.09 1.24 -5.05
N ILE A 203 -13.29 1.32 -6.10
CA ILE A 203 -12.94 0.17 -6.94
C ILE A 203 -11.58 -0.33 -6.47
N ALA A 204 -11.56 -1.34 -5.62
CA ALA A 204 -10.37 -2.13 -5.39
C ALA A 204 -10.22 -3.10 -6.58
N VAL A 205 -9.36 -2.76 -7.53
CA VAL A 205 -8.99 -3.68 -8.62
C VAL A 205 -7.88 -4.59 -8.08
N GLY A 206 -8.28 -5.68 -7.43
CA GLY A 206 -7.39 -6.78 -7.16
C GLY A 206 -7.29 -7.62 -8.43
N ASN A 207 -6.10 -7.75 -9.00
CA ASN A 207 -5.84 -8.78 -10.00
C ASN A 207 -5.88 -10.14 -9.31
N LEU A 208 -7.03 -10.79 -9.38
CA LEU A 208 -7.16 -12.21 -9.12
C LEU A 208 -6.64 -12.95 -10.38
N ASN A 209 -5.34 -13.03 -10.54
CA ASN A 209 -4.76 -14.00 -11.46
C ASN A 209 -4.54 -15.31 -10.68
N ASN A 210 -5.29 -16.34 -11.09
CA ASN A 210 -5.04 -17.74 -10.78
C ASN A 210 -3.62 -18.17 -11.19
#